data_d55e7f62761be3c3e24d18293ad77814
#
_entry.id   d55e7f62761be3c3e24d18293ad77814
#
_cell.length_a   1.000
_cell.length_b   1.000
_cell.length_c   1.000
_cell.angle_alpha   90.00
_cell.angle_beta   90.00
_cell.angle_gamma   90.00
#
_symmetry.space_group_name_H-M   'P 1'
#
loop_
_entity.id
_entity.type
_entity.pdbx_description
1 polymer ?
#
loop_
_entity_poly.entity_id
_entity_poly.type
_entity_poly.pdbx_seq_one_letter_code
_entity_poly.pdbx_strand_id
1 'polypeptide(L)'
;MLQVFIDHRIEVVRRRSEFRKAKASARLTLVDGLLKAIIDIDKVIKIIRASEDASIAKDALIKGFKLNDEQVTYILDMPLRRLTKMSKIELETEQKELKSTIAALNTLLKSEDAIKKQVSTELDAVAKAFATPRRTRIGAA
;
A
#
# COMPACT_ATOMS: atom_id res chain seq x y z
N MET A 1 19.38 -30.00 0.95
CA MET A 1 19.63 -28.78 0.18
C MET A 1 18.38 -28.14 -0.39
N LEU A 2 17.56 -28.87 -1.11
CA LEU A 2 16.35 -28.31 -1.71
C LEU A 2 15.38 -27.77 -0.66
N GLN A 3 15.21 -28.46 0.45
CA GLN A 3 14.31 -28.04 1.53
C GLN A 3 14.78 -26.71 2.17
N VAL A 4 16.08 -26.56 2.40
CA VAL A 4 16.66 -25.32 2.95
C VAL A 4 16.44 -24.15 1.99
N PHE A 5 16.61 -24.36 0.71
CA PHE A 5 16.36 -23.35 -0.33
C PHE A 5 14.90 -22.91 -0.36
N ILE A 6 13.95 -23.87 -0.29
CA ILE A 6 12.53 -23.58 -0.27
C ILE A 6 12.15 -22.80 1.00
N ASP A 7 12.65 -23.20 2.17
CA ASP A 7 12.41 -22.53 3.43
C ASP A 7 12.93 -21.10 3.41
N HIS A 8 14.11 -20.88 2.85
CA HIS A 8 14.67 -19.55 2.67
C HIS A 8 13.79 -18.69 1.74
N ARG A 9 13.33 -19.28 0.65
CA ARG A 9 12.45 -18.58 -0.29
C ARG A 9 11.11 -18.20 0.32
N ILE A 10 10.53 -19.07 1.14
CA ILE A 10 9.31 -18.82 1.88
C ILE A 10 9.51 -17.63 2.82
N GLU A 11 10.62 -17.57 3.53
CA GLU A 11 10.96 -16.47 4.42
C GLU A 11 11.07 -15.14 3.66
N VAL A 12 11.74 -15.14 2.51
CA VAL A 12 11.88 -13.95 1.65
C VAL A 12 10.51 -13.46 1.18
N VAL A 13 9.65 -14.36 0.72
CA VAL A 13 8.29 -14.01 0.26
C VAL A 13 7.47 -13.43 1.41
N ARG A 14 7.56 -14.05 2.59
CA ARG A 14 6.85 -13.57 3.79
C ARG A 14 7.28 -12.15 4.16
N ARG A 15 8.57 -11.88 4.24
CA ARG A 15 9.12 -10.54 4.58
C ARG A 15 8.72 -9.51 3.55
N ARG A 16 8.80 -9.85 2.28
CA ARG A 16 8.40 -8.96 1.18
C ARG A 16 6.91 -8.64 1.27
N SER A 17 6.08 -9.63 1.55
CA SER A 17 4.63 -9.46 1.67
C SER A 17 4.26 -8.61 2.89
N GLU A 18 4.92 -8.81 4.02
CA GLU A 18 4.74 -7.98 5.22
C GLU A 18 5.11 -6.53 4.96
N PHE A 19 6.22 -6.30 4.28
CA PHE A 19 6.67 -4.96 3.91
C PHE A 19 5.67 -4.28 2.97
N ARG A 20 5.19 -4.98 1.96
CA ARG A 20 4.18 -4.46 1.02
C ARG A 20 2.87 -4.13 1.73
N LYS A 21 2.45 -5.00 2.64
CA LYS A 21 1.25 -4.79 3.45
C LYS A 21 1.39 -3.54 4.31
N ALA A 22 2.50 -3.38 5.01
CA ALA A 22 2.76 -2.20 5.85
C ALA A 22 2.74 -0.91 5.02
N LYS A 23 3.38 -0.93 3.85
CA LYS A 23 3.42 0.21 2.93
C LYS A 23 2.02 0.55 2.39
N ALA A 24 1.27 -0.46 1.98
CA ALA A 24 -0.10 -0.28 1.48
C ALA A 24 -1.03 0.23 2.58
N SER A 25 -0.90 -0.28 3.81
CA SER A 25 -1.69 0.17 4.96
C SER A 25 -1.40 1.63 5.31
N ALA A 26 -0.14 2.04 5.30
CA ALA A 26 0.24 3.44 5.54
C ALA A 26 -0.35 4.36 4.48
N ARG A 27 -0.27 3.99 3.22
CA ARG A 27 -0.85 4.76 2.12
C ARG A 27 -2.38 4.83 2.21
N LEU A 28 -3.02 3.71 2.56
CA LEU A 28 -4.48 3.65 2.75
C LEU A 28 -4.93 4.62 3.84
N THR A 29 -4.21 4.69 4.94
CA THR A 29 -4.49 5.64 6.03
C THR A 29 -4.47 7.08 5.52
N LEU A 30 -3.46 7.42 4.72
CA LEU A 30 -3.35 8.76 4.12
C LEU A 30 -4.49 9.05 3.14
N VAL A 31 -4.84 8.08 2.30
CA VAL A 31 -5.93 8.21 1.32
C VAL A 31 -7.27 8.38 2.02
N ASP A 32 -7.53 7.62 3.09
CA ASP A 32 -8.75 7.77 3.89
C ASP A 32 -8.85 9.19 4.47
N GLY A 33 -7.75 9.73 4.98
CA GLY A 33 -7.70 11.10 5.47
C GLY A 33 -7.98 12.12 4.39
N LEU A 34 -7.40 11.95 3.21
CA LEU A 34 -7.63 12.82 2.06
C LEU A 34 -9.09 12.78 1.59
N LEU A 35 -9.70 11.60 1.58
CA LEU A 35 -11.13 11.46 1.24
C LEU A 35 -12.03 12.22 2.20
N LYS A 36 -11.79 12.10 3.50
CA LYS A 36 -12.53 12.85 4.52
C LYS A 36 -12.36 14.35 4.34
N ALA A 37 -11.14 14.81 4.07
CA ALA A 37 -10.84 16.20 3.83
C ALA A 37 -11.54 16.76 2.59
N ILE A 38 -11.57 15.97 1.50
CA ILE A 38 -12.19 16.40 0.24
C ILE A 38 -13.71 16.46 0.33
N ILE A 39 -14.34 15.55 1.07
CA ILE A 39 -15.80 15.58 1.28
C ILE A 39 -16.22 16.90 1.92
N ASP A 40 -15.47 17.40 2.90
CA ASP A 40 -15.73 18.65 3.60
C ASP A 40 -14.62 19.68 3.36
N ILE A 41 -14.18 19.83 2.11
CA ILE A 41 -13.06 20.69 1.74
C ILE A 41 -13.25 22.16 2.21
N ASP A 42 -14.48 22.65 2.17
CA ASP A 42 -14.78 24.02 2.60
C ASP A 42 -14.50 24.23 4.10
N LYS A 43 -14.85 23.24 4.92
CA LYS A 43 -14.55 23.26 6.36
C LYS A 43 -13.06 23.18 6.62
N VAL A 44 -12.35 22.35 5.88
CA VAL A 44 -10.90 22.21 5.98
C VAL A 44 -10.22 23.55 5.68
N ILE A 45 -10.62 24.20 4.59
CA ILE A 45 -10.08 25.49 4.18
C ILE A 45 -10.38 26.55 5.24
N LYS A 46 -11.59 26.61 5.78
CA LYS A 46 -11.96 27.52 6.85
C LYS A 46 -11.11 27.32 8.09
N ILE A 47 -10.90 26.09 8.50
CA ILE A 47 -10.08 25.76 9.67
C ILE A 47 -8.63 26.20 9.45
N ILE A 48 -8.07 25.93 8.28
CA ILE A 48 -6.69 26.31 7.94
C ILE A 48 -6.54 27.83 7.93
N ARG A 49 -7.49 28.57 7.35
CA ARG A 49 -7.45 30.02 7.28
C ARG A 49 -7.69 30.70 8.64
N ALA A 50 -8.53 30.08 9.47
CA ALA A 50 -8.84 30.62 10.79
C ALA A 50 -7.73 30.36 11.81
N SER A 51 -6.86 29.42 11.54
CA SER A 51 -5.78 29.01 12.44
C SER A 51 -4.54 29.87 12.21
N GLU A 52 -3.99 30.43 13.28
CA GLU A 52 -2.78 31.21 13.22
C GLU A 52 -1.54 30.36 13.02
N ASP A 53 -1.53 29.17 13.61
CA ASP A 53 -0.43 28.22 13.56
C ASP A 53 -0.86 26.89 12.99
N ALA A 54 0.10 26.16 12.41
CA ALA A 54 -0.12 24.80 11.92
C ALA A 54 -0.56 23.84 13.04
N SER A 55 -0.07 24.04 14.27
CA SER A 55 -0.47 23.24 15.44
C SER A 55 -1.94 23.38 15.77
N ILE A 56 -2.47 24.61 15.70
CA ILE A 56 -3.88 24.90 15.97
C ILE A 56 -4.76 24.26 14.88
N ALA A 57 -4.35 24.39 13.62
CA ALA A 57 -5.05 23.78 12.49
C ALA A 57 -5.07 22.25 12.63
N LYS A 58 -3.95 21.66 13.02
CA LYS A 58 -3.81 20.22 13.24
C LYS A 58 -4.78 19.72 14.31
N ASP A 59 -4.81 20.37 15.48
CA ASP A 59 -5.71 19.99 16.56
C ASP A 59 -7.18 20.14 16.16
N ALA A 60 -7.52 21.21 15.47
CA ALA A 60 -8.88 21.45 14.99
C ALA A 60 -9.34 20.39 13.98
N LEU A 61 -8.46 19.99 13.07
CA LEU A 61 -8.75 18.94 12.10
C LEU A 61 -8.89 17.56 12.77
N ILE A 62 -8.04 17.24 13.73
CA ILE A 62 -8.14 15.99 14.49
C ILE A 62 -9.48 15.91 15.21
N LYS A 63 -9.89 16.97 15.88
CA LYS A 63 -11.16 17.04 16.62
C LYS A 63 -12.37 17.05 15.69
N GLY A 64 -12.29 17.81 14.59
CA GLY A 64 -13.41 18.01 13.68
C GLY A 64 -13.70 16.80 12.79
N PHE A 65 -12.66 16.14 12.29
CA PHE A 65 -12.78 15.05 11.33
C PHE A 65 -12.36 13.69 11.86
N LYS A 66 -11.94 13.62 13.11
CA LYS A 66 -11.44 12.37 13.75
C LYS A 66 -10.27 11.76 12.96
N LEU A 67 -9.37 12.62 12.51
CA LEU A 67 -8.20 12.20 11.75
C LEU A 67 -7.03 11.87 12.69
N ASN A 68 -6.09 11.07 12.20
CA ASN A 68 -4.85 10.77 12.90
C ASN A 68 -3.82 11.87 12.65
N ASP A 69 -2.80 11.96 13.52
CA ASP A 69 -1.70 12.92 13.36
C ASP A 69 -1.04 12.82 11.98
N GLU A 70 -0.78 11.62 11.51
CA GLU A 70 -0.16 11.38 10.21
C GLU A 70 -1.03 11.91 9.07
N GLN A 71 -2.33 11.66 9.11
CA GLN A 71 -3.28 12.12 8.11
C GLN A 71 -3.33 13.65 8.05
N VAL A 72 -3.42 14.28 9.21
CA VAL A 72 -3.49 15.74 9.32
C VAL A 72 -2.19 16.40 8.87
N THR A 73 -1.04 15.86 9.28
CA THR A 73 0.26 16.35 8.85
C THR A 73 0.40 16.29 7.34
N TYR A 74 -0.03 15.18 6.74
CA TYR A 74 -0.01 15.02 5.29
C TYR A 74 -0.88 16.04 4.58
N ILE A 75 -2.09 16.29 5.10
CA ILE A 75 -3.02 17.28 4.54
C ILE A 75 -2.47 18.69 4.65
N LEU A 76 -1.89 19.04 5.81
CA LEU A 76 -1.33 20.37 6.06
C LEU A 76 -0.06 20.63 5.25
N ASP A 77 0.77 19.63 5.03
CA ASP A 77 1.97 19.73 4.22
C ASP A 77 1.65 19.87 2.73
N MET A 78 0.46 19.46 2.33
CA MET A 78 0.03 19.55 0.94
C MET A 78 -0.47 20.96 0.62
N PRO A 79 -0.06 21.56 -0.51
CA PRO A 79 -0.60 22.86 -0.93
C PRO A 79 -2.12 22.81 -1.12
N LEU A 80 -2.84 23.82 -0.69
CA LEU A 80 -4.29 23.94 -0.87
C LEU A 80 -4.70 23.78 -2.34
N ARG A 81 -3.88 24.32 -3.22
CA ARG A 81 -4.09 24.22 -4.67
C ARG A 81 -4.17 22.76 -5.14
N ARG A 82 -3.33 21.90 -4.56
CA ARG A 82 -3.33 20.47 -4.89
C ARG A 82 -4.54 19.76 -4.30
N LEU A 83 -4.93 20.10 -3.08
CA LEU A 83 -6.12 19.58 -2.41
C LEU A 83 -7.40 19.85 -3.22
N THR A 84 -7.55 21.09 -3.70
CA THR A 84 -8.74 21.49 -4.47
C THR A 84 -8.82 20.82 -5.82
N LYS A 85 -7.68 20.38 -6.38
CA LYS A 85 -7.62 19.69 -7.67
C LYS A 85 -7.79 18.17 -7.58
N MET A 86 -7.72 17.61 -6.38
CA MET A 86 -7.87 16.17 -6.21
C MET A 86 -9.29 15.72 -6.49
N SER A 87 -9.39 14.65 -7.27
CA SER A 87 -10.66 14.03 -7.59
C SER A 87 -11.02 13.00 -6.52
N LYS A 88 -12.24 13.11 -6.00
CA LYS A 88 -12.81 12.13 -5.08
C LYS A 88 -12.83 10.73 -5.71
N ILE A 89 -13.15 10.65 -7.00
CA ILE A 89 -13.24 9.39 -7.74
C ILE A 89 -11.88 8.69 -7.79
N GLU A 90 -10.82 9.43 -8.07
CA GLU A 90 -9.46 8.87 -8.11
C GLU A 90 -9.03 8.33 -6.76
N LEU A 91 -9.32 9.07 -5.69
CA LEU A 91 -9.00 8.64 -4.32
C LEU A 91 -9.81 7.42 -3.90
N GLU A 92 -11.08 7.35 -4.25
CA GLU A 92 -11.91 6.18 -3.98
C GLU A 92 -11.41 4.94 -4.73
N THR A 93 -10.96 5.11 -5.97
CA THR A 93 -10.36 4.04 -6.77
C THR A 93 -9.08 3.55 -6.12
N GLU A 94 -8.19 4.46 -5.73
CA GLU A 94 -6.95 4.13 -5.03
C GLU A 94 -7.24 3.41 -3.71
N GLN A 95 -8.24 3.86 -2.95
CA GLN A 95 -8.67 3.22 -1.71
C GLN A 95 -9.11 1.78 -1.94
N LYS A 96 -9.91 1.53 -2.96
CA LYS A 96 -10.36 0.18 -3.32
C LYS A 96 -9.20 -0.71 -3.69
N GLU A 97 -8.27 -0.22 -4.51
CA GLU A 97 -7.08 -0.95 -4.91
C GLU A 97 -6.21 -1.32 -3.72
N LEU A 98 -5.98 -0.36 -2.82
CA LEU A 98 -5.20 -0.60 -1.60
C LEU A 98 -5.86 -1.61 -0.67
N LYS A 99 -7.17 -1.52 -0.48
CA LYS A 99 -7.92 -2.49 0.32
C LYS A 99 -7.85 -3.89 -0.27
N SER A 100 -7.97 -4.00 -1.58
CA SER A 100 -7.84 -5.28 -2.30
C SER A 100 -6.45 -5.87 -2.14
N THR A 101 -5.41 -5.06 -2.30
CA THR A 101 -4.01 -5.47 -2.11
C THR A 101 -3.77 -5.94 -0.68
N ILE A 102 -4.24 -5.20 0.31
CA ILE A 102 -4.10 -5.56 1.73
C ILE A 102 -4.82 -6.88 2.03
N ALA A 103 -6.03 -7.05 1.52
CA ALA A 103 -6.79 -8.29 1.70
C ALA A 103 -6.06 -9.48 1.09
N ALA A 104 -5.53 -9.33 -0.12
CA ALA A 104 -4.75 -10.38 -0.80
C ALA A 104 -3.49 -10.72 0.00
N LEU A 105 -2.76 -9.72 0.48
CA LEU A 105 -1.55 -9.93 1.30
C LEU A 105 -1.88 -10.57 2.65
N ASN A 106 -3.00 -10.18 3.28
CA ASN A 106 -3.47 -10.81 4.52
C ASN A 106 -3.79 -12.28 4.30
N THR A 107 -4.47 -12.62 3.23
CA THR A 107 -4.78 -14.02 2.87
C THR A 107 -3.49 -14.81 2.65
N LEU A 108 -2.53 -14.22 1.95
CA LEU A 108 -1.23 -14.85 1.72
C LEU A 108 -0.48 -15.09 3.03
N LEU A 109 -0.46 -14.13 3.94
CA LEU A 109 0.27 -14.22 5.20
C LEU A 109 -0.41 -15.14 6.22
N LYS A 110 -1.73 -15.29 6.16
CA LYS A 110 -2.48 -16.17 7.08
C LYS A 110 -2.25 -17.64 6.84
N SER A 111 -1.94 -18.03 5.61
CA SER A 111 -1.80 -19.44 5.22
C SER A 111 -0.39 -19.71 4.72
N GLU A 112 0.31 -20.65 5.37
CA GLU A 112 1.60 -21.14 4.89
C GLU A 112 1.46 -21.80 3.52
N ASP A 113 0.34 -22.45 3.27
CA ASP A 113 0.05 -23.09 1.99
C ASP A 113 -0.03 -22.05 0.87
N ALA A 114 -0.62 -20.89 1.13
CA ALA A 114 -0.68 -19.80 0.17
C ALA A 114 0.72 -19.25 -0.15
N ILE A 115 1.60 -19.11 0.85
CA ILE A 115 2.99 -18.71 0.66
C ILE A 115 3.75 -19.76 -0.15
N LYS A 116 3.59 -21.03 0.16
CA LYS A 116 4.20 -22.15 -0.57
C LYS A 116 3.74 -22.14 -2.03
N LYS A 117 2.46 -21.89 -2.26
CA LYS A 117 1.89 -21.79 -3.61
C LYS A 117 2.51 -20.64 -4.39
N GLN A 118 2.69 -19.50 -3.76
CA GLN A 118 3.33 -18.34 -4.37
C GLN A 118 4.78 -18.65 -4.72
N VAL A 119 5.53 -19.28 -3.83
CA VAL A 119 6.91 -19.71 -4.07
C VAL A 119 6.98 -20.68 -5.24
N SER A 120 6.09 -21.68 -5.28
CA SER A 120 6.01 -22.64 -6.37
C SER A 120 5.76 -21.95 -7.71
N THR A 121 4.84 -20.99 -7.75
CA THR A 121 4.55 -20.22 -8.97
C THR A 121 5.77 -19.41 -9.44
N GLU A 122 6.47 -18.76 -8.51
CA GLU A 122 7.68 -18.02 -8.83
C GLU A 122 8.80 -18.92 -9.36
N LEU A 123 8.98 -20.10 -8.74
CA LEU A 123 9.96 -21.08 -9.18
C LEU A 123 9.63 -21.65 -10.55
N ASP A 124 8.37 -21.92 -10.84
CA ASP A 124 7.92 -22.36 -12.16
C ASP A 124 8.20 -21.30 -13.22
N ALA A 125 7.98 -20.05 -12.93
CA ALA A 125 8.29 -18.95 -13.85
C ALA A 125 9.79 -18.86 -14.16
N VAL A 126 10.62 -19.02 -13.13
CA VAL A 126 12.08 -19.08 -13.28
C VAL A 126 12.50 -20.29 -14.10
N ALA A 127 11.93 -21.46 -13.81
CA ALA A 127 12.21 -22.68 -14.54
C ALA A 127 11.86 -22.56 -16.04
N LYS A 128 10.74 -21.95 -16.36
CA LYS A 128 10.34 -21.68 -17.75
C LYS A 128 11.33 -20.74 -18.45
N ALA A 129 11.79 -19.72 -17.76
CA ALA A 129 12.75 -18.76 -18.32
C ALA A 129 14.09 -19.41 -18.67
N PHE A 130 14.53 -20.39 -17.88
CA PHE A 130 15.80 -21.08 -18.07
C PHE A 130 15.68 -22.39 -18.84
N ALA A 131 14.49 -22.97 -18.97
CA ALA A 131 14.27 -24.26 -19.63
C ALA A 131 14.62 -24.22 -21.13
N THR A 132 14.27 -23.17 -21.83
CA THR A 132 14.49 -23.05 -23.27
C THR A 132 15.97 -23.10 -23.67
N PRO A 133 16.88 -22.31 -23.09
CA PRO A 133 18.32 -22.41 -23.38
C PRO A 133 18.88 -23.78 -23.02
N ARG A 134 18.45 -24.36 -21.94
CA ARG A 134 18.91 -25.66 -21.48
C ARG A 134 18.49 -26.78 -22.42
N ARG A 135 17.27 -26.72 -22.92
CA ARG A 135 16.72 -27.67 -23.88
C ARG A 135 17.52 -27.67 -25.18
N THR A 136 17.84 -26.51 -25.68
CA THR A 136 18.64 -26.32 -26.89
C THR A 136 20.01 -26.95 -26.71
N ARG A 137 20.63 -26.80 -25.56
CA ARG A 137 21.94 -27.34 -25.24
C ARG A 137 21.93 -28.85 -25.18
N ILE A 138 20.93 -29.44 -24.54
CA ILE A 138 20.77 -30.91 -24.46
C ILE A 138 20.49 -31.51 -25.84
N GLY A 139 19.70 -30.83 -26.63
CA GLY A 139 19.40 -31.26 -28.01
C GLY A 139 20.59 -31.26 -28.92
N ALA A 140 21.58 -30.38 -28.68
CA ALA A 140 22.81 -30.33 -29.45
C ALA A 140 23.80 -31.45 -29.07
N ALA A 141 23.71 -31.96 -27.86
CA ALA A 141 24.55 -33.04 -27.40
C ALA A 141 24.04 -34.38 -27.86
#